data_299f0ddf91fd4fb15679332ab53bb498
#
_entry.id   299f0ddf91fd4fb15679332ab53bb498
#
_cell.length_a   1.000
_cell.length_b   1.000
_cell.length_c   1.000
_cell.angle_alpha   90.00
_cell.angle_beta   90.00
_cell.angle_gamma   90.00
#
_symmetry.space_group_name_H-M   'P 1'
#
loop_
_entity.id
_entity.type
_entity.pdbx_description
1 polymer ?
#
loop_
_entity_poly.entity_id
_entity_poly.type
_entity_poly.pdbx_seq_one_letter_code
_entity_poly.pdbx_strand_id
1 'polypeptide(L)'
;AAALKIPAGVDVTLMREIGARLFTEAAQDPSRPDNERRELTEAAELLRDSTAGAETALAVVEDAGLTAAFAARPVTSHVTFSAVRPLQVERTRAGVGAWYEFFPRSEGAPVRADGSVESGTFRTAIHRLPAVADMGFTVLYLPPIHPIGVSNRKGRNNTLEALAGDPGSPWAIGGAAGGHDTVHPELGTLADFRAFVAAADALRIEVALDFALQASPDHPWVTEHPEWFTTLPDGTIAYAENPPKKYQDIYPINFDNDPEGIRNESLRIIRHWIAQGVRIFRVDNPHTKPLQFWEWLIATINAEHSDIVFLAEAFSRPNVMRALAAAGFQQSYSYFTWRNTKEELQEFLTSVSTETADFM
;
A
#
# COMPACT_ATOMS: atom_id res chain seq x y z
N ALA A 1 -29.34 -33.46 -15.86
CA ALA A 1 -30.77 -33.45 -16.28
C ALA A 1 -31.12 -34.74 -17.04
N ALA A 2 -30.31 -35.20 -18.04
CA ALA A 2 -30.60 -36.44 -18.80
C ALA A 2 -30.63 -37.68 -17.86
N ALA A 3 -29.66 -37.80 -16.95
CA ALA A 3 -29.57 -38.91 -16.01
C ALA A 3 -30.83 -39.12 -15.15
N LEU A 4 -31.60 -38.05 -14.92
CA LEU A 4 -32.89 -38.15 -14.19
C LEU A 4 -34.06 -38.44 -15.08
N LYS A 5 -34.00 -38.04 -16.37
CA LYS A 5 -35.11 -38.19 -17.33
C LYS A 5 -35.15 -39.58 -17.98
N ILE A 6 -34.02 -40.16 -18.28
CA ILE A 6 -33.93 -41.47 -18.95
C ILE A 6 -34.62 -42.59 -18.13
N PRO A 7 -34.30 -42.79 -16.83
CA PRO A 7 -35.00 -43.81 -16.04
C PRO A 7 -36.50 -43.57 -15.88
N ALA A 8 -36.95 -42.30 -16.02
CA ALA A 8 -38.34 -41.91 -15.98
C ALA A 8 -39.08 -42.08 -17.30
N GLY A 9 -38.44 -42.60 -18.36
CA GLY A 9 -39.02 -42.78 -19.71
C GLY A 9 -39.31 -41.46 -20.45
N VAL A 10 -38.71 -40.37 -20.04
CA VAL A 10 -38.88 -39.05 -20.70
C VAL A 10 -38.03 -38.99 -21.97
N ASP A 11 -38.61 -38.48 -23.06
CA ASP A 11 -37.87 -38.23 -24.33
C ASP A 11 -36.68 -37.28 -24.11
N VAL A 12 -35.50 -37.72 -24.54
CA VAL A 12 -34.24 -36.97 -24.47
C VAL A 12 -33.65 -36.63 -25.83
N THR A 13 -34.41 -36.80 -26.90
CA THR A 13 -33.95 -36.56 -28.28
C THR A 13 -33.39 -35.15 -28.48
N LEU A 14 -34.09 -34.13 -27.99
CA LEU A 14 -33.62 -32.74 -28.05
C LEU A 14 -32.34 -32.53 -27.23
N MET A 15 -32.22 -33.17 -26.09
CA MET A 15 -31.02 -33.06 -25.24
C MET A 15 -29.79 -33.70 -25.92
N ARG A 16 -30.01 -34.84 -26.61
CA ARG A 16 -28.97 -35.50 -27.42
C ARG A 16 -28.48 -34.60 -28.55
N GLU A 17 -29.39 -33.93 -29.29
CA GLU A 17 -29.03 -33.02 -30.36
C GLU A 17 -28.27 -31.77 -29.80
N ILE A 18 -28.70 -31.22 -28.66
CA ILE A 18 -27.96 -30.11 -28.00
C ILE A 18 -26.54 -30.55 -27.67
N GLY A 19 -26.37 -31.75 -27.05
CA GLY A 19 -25.05 -32.28 -26.71
C GLY A 19 -24.20 -32.52 -27.95
N ALA A 20 -24.79 -33.09 -28.99
CA ALA A 20 -24.10 -33.32 -30.27
C ALA A 20 -23.60 -32.02 -30.94
N ARG A 21 -24.38 -30.96 -30.89
CA ARG A 21 -23.97 -29.64 -31.40
C ARG A 21 -22.81 -29.06 -30.60
N LEU A 22 -22.87 -29.12 -29.29
CA LEU A 22 -21.80 -28.65 -28.41
C LEU A 22 -20.48 -29.41 -28.67
N PHE A 23 -20.52 -30.75 -28.78
CA PHE A 23 -19.33 -31.52 -29.11
C PHE A 23 -18.83 -31.24 -30.53
N THR A 24 -19.71 -31.07 -31.52
CA THR A 24 -19.29 -30.69 -32.87
C THR A 24 -18.60 -29.34 -32.90
N GLU A 25 -19.17 -28.33 -32.19
CA GLU A 25 -18.55 -27.01 -32.08
C GLU A 25 -17.20 -27.07 -31.37
N ALA A 26 -17.09 -27.82 -30.27
CA ALA A 26 -15.85 -28.04 -29.58
C ALA A 26 -14.76 -28.74 -30.41
N ALA A 27 -15.17 -29.71 -31.25
CA ALA A 27 -14.28 -30.40 -32.19
C ALA A 27 -13.73 -29.52 -33.31
N GLN A 28 -14.40 -28.41 -33.63
CA GLN A 28 -13.95 -27.44 -34.63
C GLN A 28 -12.87 -26.48 -34.10
N ASP A 29 -12.63 -26.42 -32.80
CA ASP A 29 -11.58 -25.58 -32.19
C ASP A 29 -10.18 -26.09 -32.62
N PRO A 30 -9.43 -25.32 -33.42
CA PRO A 30 -8.12 -25.71 -33.91
C PRO A 30 -7.05 -25.74 -32.80
N SER A 31 -7.31 -25.17 -31.64
CA SER A 31 -6.40 -25.19 -30.51
C SER A 31 -6.41 -26.51 -29.73
N ARG A 32 -7.40 -27.40 -30.01
CA ARG A 32 -7.48 -28.72 -29.40
C ARG A 32 -6.56 -29.71 -30.10
N PRO A 33 -5.95 -30.65 -29.36
CA PRO A 33 -5.22 -31.79 -29.95
C PRO A 33 -6.11 -32.59 -30.90
N ASP A 34 -5.50 -33.19 -31.92
CA ASP A 34 -6.21 -33.98 -32.93
C ASP A 34 -6.98 -35.17 -32.36
N ASN A 35 -6.43 -35.83 -31.35
CA ASN A 35 -7.13 -36.91 -30.66
C ASN A 35 -8.40 -36.41 -29.93
N GLU A 36 -8.33 -35.29 -29.21
CA GLU A 36 -9.51 -34.71 -28.54
C GLU A 36 -10.57 -34.34 -29.57
N ARG A 37 -10.19 -33.70 -30.69
CA ARG A 37 -11.13 -33.31 -31.76
C ARG A 37 -11.84 -34.51 -32.35
N ARG A 38 -11.11 -35.61 -32.54
CA ARG A 38 -11.68 -36.88 -33.04
C ARG A 38 -12.65 -37.47 -32.04
N GLU A 39 -12.26 -37.60 -30.76
CA GLU A 39 -13.12 -38.13 -29.69
C GLU A 39 -14.44 -37.34 -29.55
N LEU A 40 -14.34 -35.99 -29.60
CA LEU A 40 -15.51 -35.12 -29.57
C LEU A 40 -16.42 -35.30 -30.79
N THR A 41 -15.81 -35.54 -31.96
CA THR A 41 -16.58 -35.81 -33.21
C THR A 41 -17.32 -37.15 -33.11
N GLU A 42 -16.64 -38.22 -32.68
CA GLU A 42 -17.19 -39.54 -32.45
C GLU A 42 -18.35 -39.50 -31.42
N ALA A 43 -18.14 -38.76 -30.35
CA ALA A 43 -19.17 -38.53 -29.32
C ALA A 43 -20.39 -37.79 -29.87
N ALA A 44 -20.19 -36.78 -30.72
CA ALA A 44 -21.31 -36.05 -31.39
C ALA A 44 -22.09 -36.96 -32.34
N GLU A 45 -21.41 -37.81 -33.10
CA GLU A 45 -22.03 -38.77 -34.01
C GLU A 45 -22.89 -39.79 -33.25
N LEU A 46 -22.35 -40.35 -32.13
CA LEU A 46 -23.06 -41.31 -31.31
C LEU A 46 -24.31 -40.68 -30.64
N LEU A 47 -24.23 -39.41 -30.22
CA LEU A 47 -25.39 -38.70 -29.70
C LEU A 47 -26.48 -38.50 -30.74
N ARG A 48 -26.15 -38.41 -32.05
CA ARG A 48 -27.12 -38.30 -33.17
C ARG A 48 -27.66 -39.64 -33.65
N ASP A 49 -26.96 -40.71 -33.35
CA ASP A 49 -27.39 -42.05 -33.76
C ASP A 49 -28.68 -42.43 -33.05
N SER A 50 -29.78 -42.41 -33.78
CA SER A 50 -31.11 -42.77 -33.27
C SER A 50 -31.26 -44.24 -32.87
N THR A 51 -30.34 -45.10 -33.33
CA THR A 51 -30.31 -46.52 -32.98
C THR A 51 -29.60 -46.79 -31.67
N ALA A 52 -28.74 -45.91 -31.23
CA ALA A 52 -28.07 -45.97 -29.92
C ALA A 52 -29.06 -45.70 -28.78
N GLY A 53 -29.10 -46.62 -27.82
CA GLY A 53 -29.96 -46.49 -26.64
C GLY A 53 -29.67 -45.21 -25.82
N ALA A 54 -30.67 -44.72 -25.11
CA ALA A 54 -30.54 -43.54 -24.27
C ALA A 54 -29.44 -43.69 -23.16
N GLU A 55 -29.26 -44.86 -22.63
CA GLU A 55 -28.22 -45.17 -21.64
C GLU A 55 -26.82 -45.12 -22.26
N THR A 56 -26.64 -45.60 -23.48
CA THR A 56 -25.39 -45.52 -24.22
C THR A 56 -25.01 -44.04 -24.50
N ALA A 57 -26.02 -43.23 -24.90
CA ALA A 57 -25.82 -41.80 -25.11
C ALA A 57 -25.45 -41.06 -23.79
N LEU A 58 -26.01 -41.48 -22.68
CA LEU A 58 -25.67 -40.92 -21.37
C LEU A 58 -24.24 -41.25 -20.97
N ALA A 59 -23.81 -42.52 -21.16
CA ALA A 59 -22.45 -42.96 -20.85
C ALA A 59 -21.37 -42.15 -21.57
N VAL A 60 -21.63 -41.72 -22.81
CA VAL A 60 -20.72 -40.85 -23.58
C VAL A 60 -20.59 -39.49 -22.93
N VAL A 61 -21.68 -38.89 -22.46
CA VAL A 61 -21.67 -37.56 -21.82
C VAL A 61 -21.03 -37.62 -20.42
N GLU A 62 -21.07 -38.79 -19.76
CA GLU A 62 -20.48 -39.03 -18.43
C GLU A 62 -19.06 -39.58 -18.52
N ASP A 63 -18.50 -39.76 -19.72
CA ASP A 63 -17.10 -40.14 -19.86
C ASP A 63 -16.17 -39.11 -19.25
N ALA A 64 -15.29 -39.58 -18.38
CA ALA A 64 -14.40 -38.70 -17.61
C ALA A 64 -13.38 -37.95 -18.48
N GLY A 65 -12.88 -38.58 -19.56
CA GLY A 65 -11.95 -37.98 -20.50
C GLY A 65 -12.57 -36.87 -21.30
N LEU A 66 -13.76 -37.13 -21.88
CA LEU A 66 -14.53 -36.12 -22.63
C LEU A 66 -14.96 -34.95 -21.73
N THR A 67 -15.39 -35.24 -20.50
CA THR A 67 -15.76 -34.22 -19.52
C THR A 67 -14.58 -33.33 -19.18
N ALA A 68 -13.41 -33.92 -18.94
CA ALA A 68 -12.18 -33.17 -18.63
C ALA A 68 -11.70 -32.33 -19.85
N ALA A 69 -11.72 -32.90 -21.04
CA ALA A 69 -11.35 -32.21 -22.29
C ALA A 69 -12.29 -31.04 -22.57
N PHE A 70 -13.60 -31.21 -22.34
CA PHE A 70 -14.59 -30.14 -22.52
C PHE A 70 -14.45 -29.05 -21.45
N ALA A 71 -14.22 -29.41 -20.18
CA ALA A 71 -14.01 -28.47 -19.09
C ALA A 71 -12.73 -27.65 -19.23
N ALA A 72 -11.66 -28.25 -19.78
CA ALA A 72 -10.39 -27.56 -20.01
C ALA A 72 -10.52 -26.45 -21.09
N ARG A 73 -11.42 -26.65 -22.08
CA ARG A 73 -11.67 -25.69 -23.17
C ARG A 73 -13.16 -25.66 -23.46
N PRO A 74 -13.96 -24.95 -22.67
CA PRO A 74 -15.42 -24.87 -22.86
C PRO A 74 -15.74 -24.11 -24.15
N VAL A 75 -16.89 -24.43 -24.75
CA VAL A 75 -17.45 -23.67 -25.88
C VAL A 75 -17.83 -22.27 -25.39
N THR A 76 -17.25 -21.25 -26.02
CA THR A 76 -17.41 -19.84 -25.62
C THR A 76 -18.05 -18.94 -26.68
N SER A 77 -18.68 -19.53 -27.72
CA SER A 77 -19.30 -18.80 -28.83
C SER A 77 -20.35 -17.78 -28.39
N HIS A 78 -20.99 -18.00 -27.22
CA HIS A 78 -21.99 -17.10 -26.66
C HIS A 78 -21.51 -16.43 -25.34
N VAL A 79 -20.23 -16.47 -25.08
CA VAL A 79 -19.65 -15.86 -23.86
C VAL A 79 -19.05 -14.52 -24.22
N THR A 80 -19.39 -13.50 -23.45
CA THR A 80 -18.72 -12.20 -23.47
C THR A 80 -17.82 -12.07 -22.25
N PHE A 81 -16.63 -11.54 -22.44
CA PHE A 81 -15.70 -11.31 -21.36
C PHE A 81 -15.77 -9.84 -20.92
N SER A 82 -15.87 -9.61 -19.63
CA SER A 82 -15.62 -8.27 -19.07
C SER A 82 -14.11 -7.98 -19.10
N ALA A 83 -13.75 -6.71 -18.94
CA ALA A 83 -12.36 -6.37 -18.69
C ALA A 83 -11.84 -7.13 -17.46
N VAL A 84 -10.59 -7.58 -17.52
CA VAL A 84 -9.91 -8.19 -16.39
C VAL A 84 -9.80 -7.13 -15.29
N ARG A 85 -10.29 -7.46 -14.10
CA ARG A 85 -10.15 -6.62 -12.91
C ARG A 85 -9.10 -7.27 -12.02
N PRO A 86 -7.95 -6.61 -11.79
CA PRO A 86 -6.95 -7.15 -10.88
C PRO A 86 -7.50 -7.16 -9.45
N LEU A 87 -7.21 -8.22 -8.73
CA LEU A 87 -7.45 -8.32 -7.29
C LEU A 87 -6.09 -8.33 -6.60
N GLN A 88 -5.83 -7.31 -5.79
CA GLN A 88 -4.65 -7.27 -4.93
C GLN A 88 -4.99 -7.97 -3.62
N VAL A 89 -4.13 -8.92 -3.21
CA VAL A 89 -4.24 -9.60 -1.92
C VAL A 89 -3.14 -9.05 -1.03
N GLU A 90 -3.53 -8.32 -0.03
CA GLU A 90 -2.62 -7.70 0.92
C GLU A 90 -2.02 -8.73 1.88
N ARG A 91 -0.80 -8.47 2.35
CA ARG A 91 -0.18 -9.28 3.39
C ARG A 91 -0.83 -9.02 4.75
N THR A 92 -0.74 -9.99 5.68
CA THR A 92 -1.37 -9.90 7.01
C THR A 92 -1.03 -8.59 7.74
N ARG A 93 0.20 -8.08 7.58
CA ARG A 93 0.65 -6.84 8.24
C ARG A 93 -0.14 -5.60 7.78
N ALA A 94 -0.69 -5.59 6.60
CA ALA A 94 -1.57 -4.52 6.13
C ALA A 94 -2.89 -4.45 6.92
N GLY A 95 -3.40 -5.59 7.39
CA GLY A 95 -4.63 -5.65 8.17
C GLY A 95 -4.44 -5.62 9.69
N VAL A 96 -3.31 -6.12 10.18
CA VAL A 96 -3.07 -6.27 11.65
C VAL A 96 -1.64 -5.88 12.01
N GLY A 97 -1.50 -4.94 12.94
CA GLY A 97 -0.21 -4.54 13.50
C GLY A 97 -0.37 -3.77 14.80
N ALA A 98 0.58 -3.94 15.71
CA ALA A 98 0.72 -3.13 16.90
C ALA A 98 1.96 -2.25 16.72
N TRP A 99 1.76 -0.93 16.79
CA TRP A 99 2.77 0.06 16.44
C TRP A 99 3.32 0.74 17.68
N TYR A 100 4.64 0.87 17.73
CA TYR A 100 5.36 1.67 18.74
C TYR A 100 6.11 2.79 18.03
N GLU A 101 6.09 3.98 18.59
CA GLU A 101 6.80 5.15 18.08
C GLU A 101 7.91 5.56 19.05
N PHE A 102 9.08 5.85 18.52
CA PHE A 102 10.11 6.58 19.22
C PHE A 102 11.01 7.40 18.28
N PHE A 103 11.66 8.40 18.84
CA PHE A 103 12.69 9.16 18.15
C PHE A 103 14.05 8.50 18.44
N PRO A 104 14.79 8.03 17.42
CA PRO A 104 16.13 7.44 17.65
C PRO A 104 17.06 8.37 18.42
N ARG A 105 16.95 9.70 18.21
CA ARG A 105 17.71 10.69 18.94
C ARG A 105 17.46 10.73 20.46
N SER A 106 16.33 10.21 20.92
CA SER A 106 15.98 10.14 22.34
C SER A 106 16.44 8.84 23.01
N GLU A 107 16.71 7.79 22.22
CA GLU A 107 17.02 6.46 22.75
C GLU A 107 18.52 6.31 23.06
N GLY A 108 18.79 6.11 24.33
CA GLY A 108 20.17 6.03 24.84
C GLY A 108 20.93 7.36 24.76
N ALA A 109 20.20 8.46 24.68
CA ALA A 109 20.74 9.82 24.66
C ALA A 109 21.46 10.13 25.97
N PRO A 110 22.78 10.41 25.98
CA PRO A 110 23.49 10.70 27.23
C PRO A 110 23.13 12.11 27.71
N VAL A 111 22.86 12.20 29.03
CA VAL A 111 22.66 13.47 29.71
C VAL A 111 23.99 13.88 30.34
N ARG A 112 24.52 15.03 29.98
CA ARG A 112 25.76 15.60 30.50
C ARG A 112 25.55 16.19 31.90
N ALA A 113 26.66 16.43 32.62
CA ALA A 113 26.63 16.99 33.97
C ALA A 113 25.99 18.40 34.03
N ASP A 114 26.03 19.15 32.93
CA ASP A 114 25.43 20.48 32.81
C ASP A 114 23.91 20.42 32.44
N GLY A 115 23.35 19.21 32.36
CA GLY A 115 21.97 18.98 32.00
C GLY A 115 21.69 19.04 30.49
N SER A 116 22.69 19.26 29.64
CA SER A 116 22.54 19.14 28.20
C SER A 116 22.39 17.68 27.78
N VAL A 117 21.66 17.43 26.71
CA VAL A 117 21.40 16.09 26.17
C VAL A 117 22.06 15.96 24.80
N GLU A 118 22.89 14.95 24.64
CA GLU A 118 23.40 14.58 23.31
C GLU A 118 22.34 13.76 22.56
N SER A 119 22.38 13.79 21.19
CA SER A 119 21.53 12.93 20.39
C SER A 119 21.87 11.46 20.61
N GLY A 120 20.85 10.62 20.82
CA GLY A 120 20.97 9.20 20.60
C GLY A 120 21.19 8.91 19.11
N THR A 121 21.57 7.68 18.79
CA THR A 121 21.92 7.22 17.45
C THR A 121 21.16 5.94 17.12
N PHE A 122 21.19 5.48 15.85
CA PHE A 122 20.67 4.15 15.53
C PHE A 122 21.34 3.04 16.33
N ARG A 123 22.64 3.17 16.63
CA ARG A 123 23.37 2.18 17.45
C ARG A 123 22.87 2.13 18.88
N THR A 124 22.59 3.28 19.50
CA THR A 124 22.04 3.32 20.86
C THR A 124 20.58 2.88 20.89
N ALA A 125 19.80 3.22 19.85
CA ALA A 125 18.40 2.85 19.72
C ALA A 125 18.18 1.33 19.57
N ILE A 126 19.12 0.57 19.02
CA ILE A 126 19.05 -0.90 18.95
C ILE A 126 18.79 -1.50 20.35
N HIS A 127 19.34 -0.94 21.41
CA HIS A 127 19.17 -1.46 22.77
C HIS A 127 17.72 -1.36 23.30
N ARG A 128 16.88 -0.52 22.68
CA ARG A 128 15.45 -0.41 23.01
C ARG A 128 14.60 -1.50 22.37
N LEU A 129 15.01 -2.06 21.23
CA LEU A 129 14.22 -2.99 20.44
C LEU A 129 13.74 -4.24 21.19
N PRO A 130 14.54 -4.91 22.04
CA PRO A 130 14.07 -6.06 22.82
C PRO A 130 12.88 -5.71 23.71
N ALA A 131 12.90 -4.56 24.39
CA ALA A 131 11.78 -4.13 25.23
C ALA A 131 10.52 -3.82 24.41
N VAL A 132 10.66 -3.29 23.19
CA VAL A 132 9.54 -3.07 22.28
C VAL A 132 8.93 -4.41 21.84
N ALA A 133 9.77 -5.41 21.51
CA ALA A 133 9.32 -6.76 21.18
C ALA A 133 8.61 -7.44 22.37
N ASP A 134 9.16 -7.35 23.57
CA ASP A 134 8.59 -7.95 24.78
C ASP A 134 7.21 -7.38 25.15
N MET A 135 6.94 -6.13 24.77
CA MET A 135 5.61 -5.51 24.90
C MET A 135 4.61 -6.01 23.83
N GLY A 136 5.06 -6.79 22.85
CA GLY A 136 4.22 -7.35 21.79
C GLY A 136 4.01 -6.45 20.56
N PHE A 137 4.77 -5.37 20.42
CA PHE A 137 4.73 -4.53 19.24
C PHE A 137 5.38 -5.21 18.03
N THR A 138 4.83 -4.98 16.86
CA THR A 138 5.25 -5.63 15.62
C THR A 138 5.70 -4.65 14.54
N VAL A 139 5.44 -3.37 14.74
CA VAL A 139 5.91 -2.27 13.88
C VAL A 139 6.50 -1.19 14.76
N LEU A 140 7.67 -0.72 14.36
CA LEU A 140 8.32 0.42 14.95
C LEU A 140 8.28 1.61 14.00
N TYR A 141 7.51 2.62 14.33
CA TYR A 141 7.44 3.85 13.58
C TYR A 141 8.53 4.84 14.03
N LEU A 142 9.27 5.33 13.05
CA LEU A 142 10.26 6.38 13.21
C LEU A 142 9.76 7.67 12.56
N PRO A 143 9.57 8.78 13.29
CA PRO A 143 9.48 10.11 12.71
C PRO A 143 10.66 10.39 11.77
N PRO A 144 10.58 11.42 10.89
CA PRO A 144 11.62 11.65 9.89
C PRO A 144 13.04 11.60 10.47
N ILE A 145 13.89 10.79 9.82
CA ILE A 145 15.30 10.55 10.21
C ILE A 145 16.28 11.35 9.38
N HIS A 146 15.78 12.29 8.59
CA HIS A 146 16.52 13.09 7.61
C HIS A 146 17.20 14.29 8.25
N PRO A 147 18.16 14.93 7.56
CA PRO A 147 18.69 16.23 7.97
C PRO A 147 17.57 17.24 8.21
N ILE A 148 17.74 18.09 9.21
CA ILE A 148 16.77 19.10 9.64
C ILE A 148 17.32 20.48 9.27
N GLY A 149 16.48 21.35 8.68
CA GLY A 149 16.83 22.73 8.34
C GLY A 149 17.26 23.56 9.55
N VAL A 150 18.01 24.61 9.30
CA VAL A 150 18.44 25.57 10.31
C VAL A 150 17.67 26.89 10.23
N SER A 151 17.20 27.26 9.04
CA SER A 151 16.39 28.47 8.82
C SER A 151 15.02 28.33 9.48
N ASN A 152 14.60 29.30 10.24
CA ASN A 152 13.35 29.30 11.02
C ASN A 152 13.17 28.06 11.92
N ARG A 153 14.28 27.44 12.35
CA ARG A 153 14.28 26.24 13.20
C ARG A 153 13.48 26.48 14.47
N LYS A 154 12.61 25.53 14.79
CA LYS A 154 11.81 25.55 16.02
C LYS A 154 12.64 25.16 17.24
N GLY A 155 12.45 25.90 18.33
CA GLY A 155 13.01 25.57 19.63
C GLY A 155 12.15 24.62 20.45
N ARG A 156 12.50 24.45 21.72
CA ARG A 156 11.78 23.59 22.68
C ARG A 156 10.31 24.03 22.78
N ASN A 157 9.43 23.04 22.93
CA ASN A 157 7.98 23.25 22.96
C ASN A 157 7.43 24.05 21.77
N ASN A 158 8.08 23.88 20.59
CA ASN A 158 7.67 24.53 19.35
C ASN A 158 7.75 26.08 19.40
N THR A 159 8.69 26.62 20.16
CA THR A 159 8.98 28.06 20.14
C THR A 159 9.51 28.50 18.77
N LEU A 160 9.32 29.75 18.42
CA LEU A 160 9.70 30.30 17.09
C LEU A 160 11.22 30.45 16.92
N GLU A 161 11.95 30.49 18.04
CA GLU A 161 13.40 30.67 18.06
C GLU A 161 14.06 29.45 18.71
N ALA A 162 14.99 28.82 18.00
CA ALA A 162 15.80 27.73 18.51
C ALA A 162 17.01 28.29 19.28
N LEU A 163 17.34 27.67 20.39
CA LEU A 163 18.58 27.90 21.11
C LEU A 163 19.68 26.98 20.56
N ALA A 164 20.93 27.31 20.90
CA ALA A 164 22.05 26.45 20.54
C ALA A 164 21.86 25.04 21.15
N GLY A 165 21.91 24.03 20.28
CA GLY A 165 21.68 22.63 20.67
C GLY A 165 20.21 22.14 20.52
N ASP A 166 19.27 23.01 20.15
CA ASP A 166 17.91 22.56 19.83
C ASP A 166 17.89 21.81 18.47
N PRO A 167 17.34 20.60 18.40
CA PRO A 167 17.36 19.78 17.19
C PRO A 167 16.46 20.30 16.07
N GLY A 168 15.46 21.11 16.39
CA GLY A 168 14.41 21.50 15.47
C GLY A 168 13.32 20.44 15.30
N SER A 169 12.41 20.70 14.36
CA SER A 169 11.36 19.75 13.99
C SER A 169 11.90 18.72 12.99
N PRO A 170 11.74 17.40 13.21
CA PRO A 170 12.13 16.38 12.24
C PRO A 170 11.39 16.52 10.91
N TRP A 171 10.19 17.10 10.90
CA TRP A 171 9.40 17.33 9.70
C TRP A 171 9.87 18.55 8.87
N ALA A 172 10.77 19.37 9.39
CA ALA A 172 11.47 20.41 8.62
C ALA A 172 12.66 19.76 7.88
N ILE A 173 12.34 18.89 6.91
CA ILE A 173 13.29 17.99 6.24
C ILE A 173 14.20 18.78 5.29
N GLY A 174 15.48 18.45 5.37
CA GLY A 174 16.53 18.94 4.46
C GLY A 174 17.42 20.00 5.05
N GLY A 175 18.65 20.01 4.61
CA GLY A 175 19.70 20.95 5.01
C GLY A 175 20.99 20.69 4.26
N ALA A 176 22.11 21.29 4.70
CA ALA A 176 23.40 21.14 4.06
C ALA A 176 23.89 19.67 3.94
N ALA A 177 23.39 18.78 4.79
CA ALA A 177 23.75 17.37 4.78
C ALA A 177 22.91 16.50 3.82
N GLY A 178 21.89 17.05 3.17
CA GLY A 178 21.03 16.36 2.22
C GLY A 178 19.53 16.49 2.52
N GLY A 179 18.71 15.68 1.87
CA GLY A 179 17.25 15.70 1.94
C GLY A 179 16.63 14.36 2.35
N HIS A 180 15.53 14.00 1.69
CA HIS A 180 14.68 12.84 2.01
C HIS A 180 15.34 11.46 1.83
N ASP A 181 16.46 11.36 1.17
CA ASP A 181 17.22 10.12 0.95
C ASP A 181 18.46 10.01 1.84
N THR A 182 18.61 10.92 2.81
CA THR A 182 19.80 11.04 3.65
C THR A 182 19.44 10.86 5.12
N VAL A 183 20.29 10.15 5.85
CA VAL A 183 20.21 10.02 7.31
C VAL A 183 20.78 11.28 7.98
N HIS A 184 20.10 11.77 9.03
CA HIS A 184 20.62 12.87 9.85
C HIS A 184 21.99 12.50 10.42
N PRO A 185 23.04 13.32 10.27
CA PRO A 185 24.41 12.99 10.70
C PRO A 185 24.53 12.59 12.17
N GLU A 186 23.75 13.21 13.07
CA GLU A 186 23.75 12.86 14.50
C GLU A 186 23.15 11.49 14.79
N LEU A 187 22.31 10.92 13.90
CA LEU A 187 21.76 9.58 14.07
C LEU A 187 22.73 8.48 13.63
N GLY A 188 23.76 8.83 12.88
CA GLY A 188 24.75 7.91 12.33
C GLY A 188 24.77 7.87 10.81
N THR A 189 25.21 6.75 10.26
CA THR A 189 25.34 6.53 8.82
C THR A 189 24.19 5.69 8.27
N LEU A 190 24.07 5.61 6.93
CA LEU A 190 23.15 4.67 6.28
C LEU A 190 23.44 3.21 6.63
N ALA A 191 24.70 2.85 6.89
CA ALA A 191 25.08 1.53 7.39
C ALA A 191 24.56 1.27 8.81
N ASP A 192 24.56 2.27 9.68
CA ASP A 192 23.99 2.18 11.03
C ASP A 192 22.46 2.02 10.97
N PHE A 193 21.80 2.72 10.03
CA PHE A 193 20.36 2.53 9.78
C PHE A 193 20.05 1.10 9.32
N ARG A 194 20.81 0.55 8.36
CA ARG A 194 20.62 -0.84 7.91
C ARG A 194 20.82 -1.84 9.05
N ALA A 195 21.82 -1.62 9.91
CA ALA A 195 22.04 -2.46 11.07
C ALA A 195 20.87 -2.39 12.07
N PHE A 196 20.29 -1.20 12.24
CA PHE A 196 19.11 -1.00 13.06
C PHE A 196 17.90 -1.74 12.50
N VAL A 197 17.62 -1.61 11.19
CA VAL A 197 16.52 -2.34 10.49
C VAL A 197 16.72 -3.85 10.64
N ALA A 198 17.92 -4.36 10.41
CA ALA A 198 18.22 -5.78 10.56
C ALA A 198 18.04 -6.28 12.02
N ALA A 199 18.40 -5.47 13.01
CA ALA A 199 18.19 -5.80 14.41
C ALA A 199 16.69 -5.82 14.80
N ALA A 200 15.88 -4.93 14.24
CA ALA A 200 14.43 -4.93 14.41
C ALA A 200 13.80 -6.18 13.75
N ASP A 201 14.20 -6.52 12.52
CA ASP A 201 13.71 -7.68 11.80
C ASP A 201 14.02 -9.00 12.52
N ALA A 202 15.21 -9.12 13.12
CA ALA A 202 15.59 -10.28 13.95
C ALA A 202 14.63 -10.49 15.14
N LEU A 203 13.97 -9.44 15.60
CA LEU A 203 12.94 -9.45 16.64
C LEU A 203 11.51 -9.49 16.08
N ARG A 204 11.34 -9.65 14.76
CA ARG A 204 10.07 -9.63 14.03
C ARG A 204 9.33 -8.30 14.14
N ILE A 205 10.07 -7.21 14.29
CA ILE A 205 9.57 -5.83 14.25
C ILE A 205 9.93 -5.25 12.89
N GLU A 206 8.94 -4.77 12.15
CA GLU A 206 9.17 -4.03 10.91
C GLU A 206 9.33 -2.54 11.20
N VAL A 207 10.29 -1.91 10.52
CA VAL A 207 10.48 -0.46 10.63
C VAL A 207 9.56 0.25 9.65
N ALA A 208 8.74 1.17 10.16
CA ALA A 208 7.97 2.13 9.39
C ALA A 208 8.69 3.48 9.39
N LEU A 209 8.93 4.04 8.20
CA LEU A 209 9.45 5.40 8.06
C LEU A 209 8.33 6.40 7.77
N ASP A 210 8.54 7.62 8.29
CA ASP A 210 7.73 8.77 7.88
C ASP A 210 8.07 9.19 6.45
N PHE A 211 7.06 9.41 5.64
CA PHE A 211 7.19 9.99 4.31
C PHE A 211 6.41 11.30 4.25
N ALA A 212 7.11 12.39 4.51
CA ALA A 212 6.57 13.74 4.54
C ALA A 212 7.08 14.53 3.33
N LEU A 213 6.21 14.71 2.32
CA LEU A 213 6.51 15.51 1.13
C LEU A 213 6.38 16.99 1.43
N GLN A 214 7.42 17.52 2.02
CA GLN A 214 7.61 18.93 2.37
C GLN A 214 9.11 19.18 2.59
N ALA A 215 9.54 20.40 2.52
CA ALA A 215 10.95 20.78 2.62
C ALA A 215 11.18 21.86 3.65
N SER A 216 12.33 21.85 4.32
CA SER A 216 12.80 23.04 5.04
C SER A 216 13.23 24.11 4.05
N PRO A 217 13.38 25.39 4.47
CA PRO A 217 13.96 26.42 3.62
C PRO A 217 15.39 26.12 3.12
N ASP A 218 16.10 25.22 3.82
CA ASP A 218 17.49 24.84 3.53
C ASP A 218 17.60 23.55 2.73
N HIS A 219 16.49 22.97 2.30
CA HIS A 219 16.49 21.74 1.50
C HIS A 219 17.13 21.97 0.14
N PRO A 220 17.96 21.03 -0.38
CA PRO A 220 18.55 21.15 -1.73
C PRO A 220 17.53 21.49 -2.83
N TRP A 221 16.33 20.94 -2.77
CA TRP A 221 15.26 21.21 -3.74
C TRP A 221 14.89 22.69 -3.84
N VAL A 222 15.06 23.50 -2.79
CA VAL A 222 14.71 24.93 -2.85
C VAL A 222 15.57 25.67 -3.87
N THR A 223 16.81 25.21 -4.08
CA THR A 223 17.73 25.78 -5.07
C THR A 223 17.77 25.00 -6.39
N GLU A 224 17.61 23.68 -6.33
CA GLU A 224 17.72 22.80 -7.49
C GLU A 224 16.41 22.73 -8.29
N HIS A 225 15.27 22.84 -7.60
CA HIS A 225 13.92 22.72 -8.12
C HIS A 225 13.00 23.81 -7.56
N PRO A 226 13.30 25.12 -7.78
CA PRO A 226 12.48 26.22 -7.24
C PRO A 226 11.02 26.17 -7.75
N GLU A 227 10.77 25.55 -8.89
CA GLU A 227 9.43 25.30 -9.46
C GLU A 227 8.55 24.39 -8.58
N TRP A 228 9.15 23.60 -7.70
CA TRP A 228 8.39 22.75 -6.76
C TRP A 228 7.83 23.52 -5.57
N PHE A 229 8.00 24.82 -5.52
CA PHE A 229 7.52 25.66 -4.42
C PHE A 229 6.64 26.80 -4.95
N THR A 230 5.74 27.29 -4.10
CA THR A 230 4.90 28.43 -4.43
C THR A 230 5.63 29.72 -4.05
N THR A 231 6.02 30.51 -5.05
CA THR A 231 6.57 31.84 -4.82
C THR A 231 5.47 32.88 -4.74
N LEU A 232 5.50 33.70 -3.71
CA LEU A 232 4.58 34.80 -3.50
C LEU A 232 4.98 36.04 -4.34
N PRO A 233 4.09 37.03 -4.54
CA PRO A 233 4.41 38.22 -5.35
C PRO A 233 5.58 39.08 -4.85
N ASP A 234 5.95 38.94 -3.59
CA ASP A 234 7.10 39.61 -2.98
C ASP A 234 8.41 38.82 -3.16
N GLY A 235 8.37 37.70 -3.85
CA GLY A 235 9.51 36.82 -4.08
C GLY A 235 9.81 35.81 -2.96
N THR A 236 9.06 35.81 -1.87
CA THR A 236 9.21 34.81 -0.81
C THR A 236 8.53 33.51 -1.17
N ILE A 237 8.99 32.38 -0.60
CA ILE A 237 8.33 31.09 -0.74
C ILE A 237 7.26 30.94 0.36
N ALA A 238 6.08 30.49 -0.05
CA ALA A 238 4.98 30.24 0.90
C ALA A 238 5.36 29.07 1.83
N TYR A 239 5.23 29.32 3.15
CA TYR A 239 5.41 28.29 4.17
C TYR A 239 4.08 27.62 4.56
N ALA A 240 4.14 26.49 5.23
CA ALA A 240 2.96 25.75 5.65
C ALA A 240 2.18 26.51 6.76
N GLU A 241 0.87 26.58 6.61
CA GLU A 241 -0.03 27.18 7.59
C GLU A 241 -1.23 26.26 7.86
N ASN A 242 -1.62 26.19 9.14
CA ASN A 242 -2.90 25.64 9.59
C ASN A 242 -3.42 26.58 10.70
N PRO A 243 -4.13 27.65 10.34
CA PRO A 243 -4.46 28.72 11.28
C PRO A 243 -5.09 28.21 12.58
N PRO A 244 -4.65 28.74 13.73
CA PRO A 244 -3.69 29.83 13.92
C PRO A 244 -2.21 29.44 13.86
N LYS A 245 -1.89 28.17 13.60
CA LYS A 245 -0.51 27.66 13.55
C LYS A 245 0.19 28.04 12.24
N LYS A 246 1.47 28.43 12.37
CA LYS A 246 2.37 28.77 11.27
C LYS A 246 3.65 27.93 11.39
N TYR A 247 4.07 27.36 10.28
CA TYR A 247 5.23 26.46 10.20
C TYR A 247 6.26 27.06 9.24
N GLN A 248 6.93 28.13 9.68
CA GLN A 248 7.89 28.89 8.83
C GLN A 248 9.11 28.04 8.45
N ASP A 249 9.35 26.97 9.18
CA ASP A 249 10.39 25.97 8.93
C ASP A 249 10.01 24.92 7.88
N ILE A 250 8.80 25.00 7.28
CA ILE A 250 8.26 24.02 6.32
C ILE A 250 7.70 24.71 5.08
N TYR A 251 8.24 24.36 3.91
CA TYR A 251 7.72 24.73 2.60
C TYR A 251 6.94 23.56 2.00
N PRO A 252 5.62 23.70 1.75
CA PRO A 252 4.82 22.71 1.05
C PRO A 252 5.29 22.55 -0.41
N ILE A 253 5.18 21.33 -0.93
CA ILE A 253 5.45 21.05 -2.34
C ILE A 253 4.25 21.49 -3.21
N ASN A 254 4.55 22.24 -4.26
CA ASN A 254 3.60 22.63 -5.31
C ASN A 254 3.63 21.61 -6.45
N PHE A 255 2.55 20.83 -6.59
CA PHE A 255 2.43 19.76 -7.58
C PHE A 255 2.00 20.27 -8.97
N ASP A 256 1.63 21.54 -9.11
CA ASP A 256 1.03 22.04 -10.35
C ASP A 256 2.10 22.39 -11.40
N ASN A 257 3.30 22.80 -10.98
CA ASN A 257 4.33 23.30 -11.89
C ASN A 257 5.14 22.20 -12.56
N ASP A 258 5.48 21.13 -11.83
CA ASP A 258 6.23 19.97 -12.32
C ASP A 258 5.75 18.66 -11.69
N PRO A 259 4.56 18.20 -12.03
CA PRO A 259 4.02 16.98 -11.44
C PRO A 259 4.81 15.72 -11.79
N GLU A 260 5.50 15.71 -12.95
CA GLU A 260 6.30 14.57 -13.39
C GLU A 260 7.62 14.48 -12.62
N GLY A 261 8.34 15.58 -12.45
CA GLY A 261 9.56 15.62 -11.64
C GLY A 261 9.30 15.22 -10.20
N ILE A 262 8.23 15.75 -9.59
CA ILE A 262 7.84 15.39 -8.22
C ILE A 262 7.49 13.90 -8.10
N ARG A 263 6.76 13.33 -9.08
CA ARG A 263 6.47 11.89 -9.13
C ARG A 263 7.73 11.06 -9.17
N ASN A 264 8.63 11.37 -10.11
CA ASN A 264 9.86 10.60 -10.30
C ASN A 264 10.76 10.66 -9.07
N GLU A 265 10.90 11.82 -8.46
CA GLU A 265 11.69 12.00 -7.25
C GLU A 265 11.08 11.26 -6.05
N SER A 266 9.77 11.37 -5.85
CA SER A 266 9.06 10.63 -4.79
C SER A 266 9.23 9.12 -4.94
N LEU A 267 9.10 8.60 -6.17
CA LEU A 267 9.30 7.19 -6.48
C LEU A 267 10.76 6.76 -6.20
N ARG A 268 11.74 7.59 -6.58
CA ARG A 268 13.16 7.36 -6.29
C ARG A 268 13.43 7.25 -4.79
N ILE A 269 12.85 8.15 -4.00
CA ILE A 269 13.02 8.18 -2.54
C ILE A 269 12.42 6.92 -1.90
N ILE A 270 11.18 6.56 -2.26
CA ILE A 270 10.54 5.34 -1.73
C ILE A 270 11.38 4.10 -2.07
N ARG A 271 11.80 3.94 -3.33
CA ARG A 271 12.67 2.83 -3.76
C ARG A 271 14.01 2.83 -3.01
N HIS A 272 14.58 4.00 -2.75
CA HIS A 272 15.81 4.11 -1.96
C HIS A 272 15.62 3.48 -0.58
N TRP A 273 14.56 3.81 0.15
CA TRP A 273 14.32 3.28 1.48
C TRP A 273 13.87 1.81 1.49
N ILE A 274 13.14 1.37 0.48
CA ILE A 274 12.84 -0.06 0.26
C ILE A 274 14.15 -0.86 0.14
N ALA A 275 15.12 -0.36 -0.61
CA ALA A 275 16.44 -0.97 -0.75
C ALA A 275 17.24 -1.01 0.59
N GLN A 276 16.89 -0.16 1.56
CA GLN A 276 17.46 -0.20 2.90
C GLN A 276 16.70 -1.15 3.86
N GLY A 277 15.66 -1.83 3.40
CA GLY A 277 14.88 -2.79 4.19
C GLY A 277 13.56 -2.25 4.75
N VAL A 278 13.19 -1.00 4.46
CA VAL A 278 11.90 -0.44 4.87
C VAL A 278 10.76 -1.11 4.09
N ARG A 279 9.68 -1.47 4.80
CA ARG A 279 8.50 -2.13 4.22
C ARG A 279 7.20 -1.38 4.48
N ILE A 280 7.24 -0.36 5.32
CA ILE A 280 6.07 0.41 5.71
C ILE A 280 6.42 1.90 5.66
N PHE A 281 5.52 2.69 5.08
CA PHE A 281 5.63 4.15 5.04
C PHE A 281 4.40 4.77 5.70
N ARG A 282 4.62 5.52 6.78
CA ARG A 282 3.61 6.41 7.34
C ARG A 282 3.68 7.72 6.57
N VAL A 283 2.62 8.06 5.88
CA VAL A 283 2.57 9.24 5.00
C VAL A 283 1.97 10.42 5.76
N ASP A 284 2.77 11.47 5.86
CA ASP A 284 2.39 12.72 6.54
C ASP A 284 1.41 13.53 5.69
N ASN A 285 0.25 13.85 6.25
CA ASN A 285 -0.77 14.71 5.65
C ASN A 285 -1.04 14.44 4.14
N PRO A 286 -1.34 13.19 3.71
CA PRO A 286 -1.55 12.88 2.29
C PRO A 286 -2.76 13.64 1.70
N HIS A 287 -3.73 14.03 2.51
CA HIS A 287 -4.92 14.77 2.08
C HIS A 287 -4.62 16.20 1.59
N THR A 288 -3.40 16.70 1.81
CA THR A 288 -2.93 18.01 1.32
C THR A 288 -2.25 17.92 -0.04
N LYS A 289 -2.16 16.75 -0.64
CA LYS A 289 -1.53 16.48 -1.94
C LYS A 289 -2.56 15.91 -2.91
N PRO A 290 -2.33 15.95 -4.23
CA PRO A 290 -3.27 15.43 -5.21
C PRO A 290 -3.53 13.93 -5.04
N LEU A 291 -4.80 13.52 -5.05
CA LEU A 291 -5.19 12.11 -4.88
C LEU A 291 -4.60 11.21 -5.97
N GLN A 292 -4.57 11.70 -7.22
CA GLN A 292 -4.03 10.98 -8.38
C GLN A 292 -2.52 10.72 -8.26
N PHE A 293 -1.80 11.56 -7.51
CA PHE A 293 -0.40 11.33 -7.20
C PHE A 293 -0.23 10.08 -6.33
N TRP A 294 -1.05 9.94 -5.28
CA TRP A 294 -1.01 8.77 -4.39
C TRP A 294 -1.46 7.48 -5.11
N GLU A 295 -2.55 7.56 -5.86
CA GLU A 295 -3.02 6.43 -6.65
C GLU A 295 -1.91 5.89 -7.58
N TRP A 296 -1.24 6.79 -8.29
CA TRP A 296 -0.14 6.42 -9.17
C TRP A 296 1.07 5.87 -8.39
N LEU A 297 1.52 6.54 -7.32
CA LEU A 297 2.72 6.16 -6.57
C LEU A 297 2.53 4.79 -5.91
N ILE A 298 1.42 4.59 -5.22
CA ILE A 298 1.12 3.34 -4.51
C ILE A 298 0.97 2.18 -5.50
N ALA A 299 0.21 2.38 -6.59
CA ALA A 299 0.07 1.37 -7.62
C ALA A 299 1.42 0.98 -8.25
N THR A 300 2.29 1.97 -8.53
CA THR A 300 3.61 1.72 -9.10
C THR A 300 4.50 0.92 -8.14
N ILE A 301 4.54 1.31 -6.87
CA ILE A 301 5.34 0.60 -5.85
C ILE A 301 4.79 -0.81 -5.61
N ASN A 302 3.47 -0.97 -5.47
CA ASN A 302 2.88 -2.28 -5.19
C ASN A 302 2.99 -3.25 -6.37
N ALA A 303 3.09 -2.75 -7.61
CA ALA A 303 3.39 -3.59 -8.78
C ALA A 303 4.82 -4.16 -8.74
N GLU A 304 5.78 -3.46 -8.14
CA GLU A 304 7.17 -3.87 -7.99
C GLU A 304 7.41 -4.63 -6.67
N HIS A 305 6.75 -4.20 -5.61
CA HIS A 305 6.92 -4.63 -4.23
C HIS A 305 5.56 -4.75 -3.55
N SER A 306 4.86 -5.86 -3.78
CA SER A 306 3.50 -6.11 -3.27
C SER A 306 3.41 -6.22 -1.74
N ASP A 307 4.54 -6.27 -1.05
CA ASP A 307 4.64 -6.33 0.40
C ASP A 307 4.77 -4.96 1.08
N ILE A 308 4.83 -3.86 0.33
CA ILE A 308 4.91 -2.51 0.88
C ILE A 308 3.55 -2.04 1.37
N VAL A 309 3.51 -1.44 2.55
CA VAL A 309 2.31 -0.89 3.18
C VAL A 309 2.44 0.63 3.31
N PHE A 310 1.40 1.34 2.92
CA PHE A 310 1.26 2.78 3.12
C PHE A 310 0.16 3.07 4.15
N LEU A 311 0.52 3.79 5.21
CA LEU A 311 -0.41 4.27 6.24
C LEU A 311 -0.65 5.77 6.04
N ALA A 312 -1.91 6.17 5.83
CA ALA A 312 -2.30 7.57 5.68
C ALA A 312 -2.48 8.24 7.04
N GLU A 313 -1.71 9.30 7.32
CA GLU A 313 -2.02 10.21 8.41
C GLU A 313 -2.90 11.35 7.89
N ALA A 314 -4.21 11.14 7.89
CA ALA A 314 -5.16 12.07 7.31
C ALA A 314 -6.32 12.34 8.26
N PHE A 315 -6.19 13.38 9.07
CA PHE A 315 -7.29 13.89 9.89
C PHE A 315 -8.12 14.86 9.06
N SER A 316 -9.03 14.31 8.27
CA SER A 316 -9.82 15.05 7.29
C SER A 316 -11.29 14.60 7.31
N ARG A 317 -12.09 15.13 6.38
CA ARG A 317 -13.50 14.71 6.24
C ARG A 317 -13.58 13.24 5.83
N PRO A 318 -14.61 12.48 6.26
CA PRO A 318 -14.74 11.06 5.95
C PRO A 318 -14.61 10.73 4.45
N ASN A 319 -15.14 11.58 3.58
CA ASN A 319 -15.05 11.37 2.13
C ASN A 319 -13.61 11.41 1.61
N VAL A 320 -12.76 12.26 2.18
CA VAL A 320 -11.35 12.37 1.82
C VAL A 320 -10.58 11.15 2.33
N MET A 321 -10.87 10.70 3.55
CA MET A 321 -10.26 9.48 4.12
C MET A 321 -10.60 8.24 3.27
N ARG A 322 -11.87 8.09 2.87
CA ARG A 322 -12.31 7.02 1.96
C ARG A 322 -11.66 7.12 0.58
N ALA A 323 -11.50 8.33 0.05
CA ALA A 323 -10.82 8.54 -1.23
C ALA A 323 -9.34 8.13 -1.18
N LEU A 324 -8.65 8.38 -0.06
CA LEU A 324 -7.27 7.93 0.14
C LEU A 324 -7.21 6.40 0.23
N ALA A 325 -8.14 5.74 0.94
CA ALA A 325 -8.22 4.29 0.93
C ALA A 325 -8.44 3.73 -0.48
N ALA A 326 -9.36 4.33 -1.26
CA ALA A 326 -9.60 3.96 -2.65
C ALA A 326 -8.39 4.21 -3.56
N ALA A 327 -7.52 5.17 -3.23
CA ALA A 327 -6.26 5.43 -3.94
C ALA A 327 -5.17 4.38 -3.64
N GLY A 328 -5.40 3.46 -2.69
CA GLY A 328 -4.53 2.32 -2.42
C GLY A 328 -3.82 2.33 -1.07
N PHE A 329 -4.08 3.29 -0.19
CA PHE A 329 -3.56 3.23 1.18
C PHE A 329 -4.14 2.03 1.91
N GLN A 330 -3.29 1.17 2.45
CA GLN A 330 -3.69 -0.05 3.13
C GLN A 330 -4.18 0.21 4.56
N GLN A 331 -3.71 1.29 5.17
CA GLN A 331 -4.09 1.68 6.53
C GLN A 331 -4.32 3.18 6.62
N SER A 332 -5.10 3.60 7.61
CA SER A 332 -5.34 5.01 7.90
C SER A 332 -5.40 5.29 9.39
N TYR A 333 -4.89 6.45 9.79
CA TYR A 333 -5.26 7.04 11.07
C TYR A 333 -6.76 7.33 11.09
N SER A 334 -7.33 7.42 12.28
CA SER A 334 -8.75 7.73 12.47
C SER A 334 -8.94 8.68 13.66
N TYR A 335 -10.16 9.14 13.84
CA TYR A 335 -10.53 10.00 14.96
C TYR A 335 -10.72 9.23 16.29
N PHE A 336 -10.30 7.97 16.38
CA PHE A 336 -10.38 7.17 17.60
C PHE A 336 -9.72 7.86 18.80
N THR A 337 -8.58 8.51 18.60
CA THR A 337 -7.81 9.18 19.65
C THR A 337 -8.55 10.34 20.33
N TRP A 338 -9.63 10.84 19.72
CA TRP A 338 -10.48 11.90 20.29
C TRP A 338 -11.78 11.38 20.91
N ARG A 339 -11.95 10.05 20.99
CA ARG A 339 -13.12 9.43 21.65
C ARG A 339 -12.81 9.22 23.11
N ASN A 340 -13.56 9.87 24.00
CA ASN A 340 -13.28 9.93 25.44
C ASN A 340 -14.38 9.29 26.30
N THR A 341 -15.58 9.08 25.77
CA THR A 341 -16.69 8.47 26.48
C THR A 341 -16.98 7.06 25.96
N LYS A 342 -17.72 6.27 26.75
CA LYS A 342 -18.17 4.93 26.34
C LYS A 342 -19.01 5.00 25.08
N GLU A 343 -19.92 5.96 25.02
CA GLU A 343 -20.87 6.17 23.93
C GLU A 343 -20.10 6.49 22.63
N GLU A 344 -19.16 7.43 22.68
CA GLU A 344 -18.32 7.80 21.53
C GLU A 344 -17.46 6.63 21.04
N LEU A 345 -16.88 5.84 21.95
CA LEU A 345 -16.10 4.66 21.60
C LEU A 345 -17.00 3.59 20.97
N GLN A 346 -18.17 3.33 21.52
CA GLN A 346 -19.11 2.35 20.98
C GLN A 346 -19.62 2.76 19.59
N GLU A 347 -20.00 4.04 19.41
CA GLU A 347 -20.40 4.58 18.10
C GLU A 347 -19.29 4.43 17.06
N PHE A 348 -18.07 4.83 17.42
CA PHE A 348 -16.92 4.74 16.53
C PHE A 348 -16.63 3.29 16.12
N LEU A 349 -16.53 2.36 17.06
CA LEU A 349 -16.26 0.95 16.77
C LEU A 349 -17.38 0.31 15.95
N THR A 350 -18.64 0.67 16.22
CA THR A 350 -19.77 0.21 15.41
C THR A 350 -19.66 0.73 13.98
N SER A 351 -19.40 2.02 13.79
CA SER A 351 -19.26 2.63 12.47
C SER A 351 -18.12 1.98 11.68
N VAL A 352 -16.94 1.81 12.28
CA VAL A 352 -15.79 1.18 11.62
C VAL A 352 -16.06 -0.27 11.22
N SER A 353 -16.84 -1.01 12.02
CA SER A 353 -17.12 -2.44 11.76
C SER A 353 -18.31 -2.69 10.84
N THR A 354 -19.21 -1.71 10.64
CA THR A 354 -20.47 -1.91 9.89
C THR A 354 -20.63 -0.98 8.69
N GLU A 355 -20.13 0.26 8.79
CA GLU A 355 -20.38 1.30 7.77
C GLU A 355 -19.14 1.58 6.91
N THR A 356 -17.95 1.53 7.52
CA THR A 356 -16.69 1.90 6.88
C THR A 356 -15.70 0.75 6.78
N ALA A 357 -16.12 -0.47 7.13
CA ALA A 357 -15.27 -1.67 7.11
C ALA A 357 -14.60 -1.94 5.74
N ASP A 358 -15.21 -1.47 4.65
CA ASP A 358 -14.66 -1.63 3.29
C ASP A 358 -13.51 -0.65 2.98
N PHE A 359 -13.23 0.32 3.87
CA PHE A 359 -12.29 1.41 3.61
C PHE A 359 -11.31 1.69 4.77
N MET A 360 -11.34 0.91 5.85
CA MET A 360 -10.47 1.09 7.03
C MET A 360 -9.93 -0.23 7.54
#